data_9c2485558c3604dedaaf835382185ac9
#
_entry.id   9c2485558c3604dedaaf835382185ac9
#
_cell.length_a   1.000
_cell.length_b   1.000
_cell.length_c   1.000
_cell.angle_alpha   90.00
_cell.angle_beta   90.00
_cell.angle_gamma   90.00
#
_symmetry.space_group_name_H-M   'P 1'
#
loop_
_entity.id
_entity.type
_entity.pdbx_description
1 polymer ?
#
loop_
_entity_poly.entity_id
_entity_poly.type
_entity_poly.pdbx_seq_one_letter_code
_entity_poly.pdbx_strand_id
1 'polypeptide(L)'
;MKKVACIMAAIAVAGLALTGCSKKNSSSDKAIKIGIIQLIEHPALDKTCKGFVDALAEAGYVDGKNIAIDMHNAQGDQGNCVTIANKLVNDKDDLIFAIATPAAQAVANLTKNIPILISAVTDPESAKLVKSNEKPETNVTGTSDLTPVAQQIKLLKKIVPSAKKVGLMYCSSEQNSIFQINLAKEACKTEDLEFVE
;
A
#
# COMPACT_ATOMS: atom_id res chain seq x y z
N MET A 1 40.49 -66.82 25.00
CA MET A 1 39.22 -66.50 24.33
C MET A 1 38.40 -65.35 25.00
N LYS A 2 38.58 -65.09 26.33
CA LYS A 2 37.84 -64.05 27.03
C LYS A 2 38.35 -62.61 26.79
N LYS A 3 39.57 -62.40 26.34
CA LYS A 3 40.16 -61.08 26.09
C LYS A 3 39.84 -60.49 24.72
N VAL A 4 39.46 -61.28 23.72
CA VAL A 4 39.09 -60.84 22.38
C VAL A 4 37.62 -60.34 22.33
N ALA A 5 36.76 -60.93 23.15
CA ALA A 5 35.36 -60.54 23.28
C ALA A 5 35.15 -59.12 23.87
N CYS A 6 36.03 -58.65 24.78
CA CYS A 6 35.96 -57.33 25.37
C CYS A 6 36.40 -56.21 24.39
N ILE A 7 37.29 -56.50 23.42
CA ILE A 7 37.75 -55.47 22.47
C ILE A 7 36.72 -55.25 21.37
N MET A 8 35.97 -56.26 20.95
CA MET A 8 34.87 -56.10 19.99
C MET A 8 33.66 -55.39 20.54
N ALA A 9 33.38 -55.50 21.84
CA ALA A 9 32.30 -54.75 22.48
C ALA A 9 32.61 -53.24 22.66
N ALA A 10 33.89 -52.87 22.82
CA ALA A 10 34.32 -51.47 22.94
C ALA A 10 34.27 -50.70 21.59
N ILE A 11 34.42 -51.38 20.46
CA ILE A 11 34.34 -50.75 19.13
C ILE A 11 32.90 -50.55 18.69
N ALA A 12 31.96 -51.39 19.11
CA ALA A 12 30.54 -51.22 18.79
C ALA A 12 29.85 -50.01 19.51
N VAL A 13 30.38 -49.58 20.67
CA VAL A 13 29.86 -48.45 21.44
C VAL A 13 30.41 -47.12 20.94
N ALA A 14 31.58 -47.06 20.31
CA ALA A 14 32.20 -45.87 19.75
C ALA A 14 31.57 -45.45 18.40
N GLY A 15 30.85 -46.34 17.72
CA GLY A 15 30.22 -46.08 16.41
C GLY A 15 28.85 -45.39 16.49
N LEU A 16 28.20 -45.31 17.67
CA LEU A 16 26.86 -44.71 17.83
C LEU A 16 26.87 -43.28 18.34
N ALA A 17 28.02 -42.68 18.60
CA ALA A 17 28.10 -41.30 19.16
C ALA A 17 28.32 -40.22 18.07
N LEU A 18 28.30 -40.52 16.77
CA LEU A 18 28.55 -39.58 15.67
C LEU A 18 27.34 -39.29 14.80
N THR A 19 26.13 -39.69 15.19
CA THR A 19 24.93 -39.08 14.67
C THR A 19 24.68 -37.76 15.40
N GLY A 20 25.60 -36.82 15.22
CA GLY A 20 25.39 -35.44 15.61
C GLY A 20 24.13 -34.95 14.86
N CYS A 21 23.06 -34.75 15.62
CA CYS A 21 21.94 -33.93 15.16
C CYS A 21 22.52 -32.61 14.68
N SER A 22 22.73 -32.50 13.37
CA SER A 22 22.80 -31.20 12.73
C SER A 22 21.43 -30.53 13.01
N LYS A 23 21.34 -29.81 14.14
CA LYS A 23 20.32 -28.79 14.27
C LYS A 23 20.52 -27.87 13.07
N LYS A 24 19.78 -28.11 11.97
CA LYS A 24 19.40 -27.03 11.09
C LYS A 24 18.79 -26.00 12.04
N ASN A 25 19.54 -24.94 12.36
CA ASN A 25 18.95 -23.69 12.72
C ASN A 25 18.09 -23.27 11.53
N SER A 26 16.88 -23.78 11.43
CA SER A 26 15.83 -23.04 10.81
C SER A 26 15.61 -21.86 11.78
N SER A 27 16.37 -20.76 11.57
CA SER A 27 15.79 -19.46 11.83
C SER A 27 14.48 -19.53 11.04
N SER A 28 13.37 -19.69 11.72
CA SER A 28 12.08 -19.39 11.13
C SER A 28 12.15 -17.89 10.87
N ASP A 29 12.69 -17.50 9.69
CA ASP A 29 12.56 -16.14 9.24
C ASP A 29 11.06 -15.89 9.24
N LYS A 30 10.62 -15.11 10.22
CA LYS A 30 9.21 -14.73 10.36
C LYS A 30 8.83 -14.07 9.05
N ALA A 31 7.85 -14.63 8.35
CA ALA A 31 7.38 -14.05 7.11
C ALA A 31 7.05 -12.55 7.33
N ILE A 32 7.53 -11.70 6.44
CA ILE A 32 7.22 -10.27 6.46
C ILE A 32 5.72 -10.12 6.23
N LYS A 33 5.03 -9.41 7.10
CA LYS A 33 3.60 -9.15 7.00
C LYS A 33 3.35 -7.87 6.22
N ILE A 34 2.52 -7.96 5.20
CA ILE A 34 2.13 -6.82 4.36
C ILE A 34 0.62 -6.67 4.40
N GLY A 35 0.14 -5.63 5.05
CA GLY A 35 -1.26 -5.25 5.00
C GLY A 35 -1.56 -4.48 3.72
N ILE A 36 -2.68 -4.80 3.05
CA ILE A 36 -3.18 -4.02 1.90
C ILE A 36 -4.58 -3.53 2.23
N ILE A 37 -4.79 -2.23 2.11
CA ILE A 37 -6.11 -1.63 2.23
C ILE A 37 -6.45 -0.89 0.94
N GLN A 38 -7.57 -1.27 0.31
CA GLN A 38 -8.13 -0.63 -0.86
C GLN A 38 -9.47 0.01 -0.52
N LEU A 39 -9.70 1.25 -0.97
CA LEU A 39 -10.94 1.98 -0.66
C LEU A 39 -12.18 1.27 -1.19
N ILE A 40 -12.17 0.88 -2.45
CA ILE A 40 -13.33 0.29 -3.14
C ILE A 40 -12.87 -0.64 -4.26
N GLU A 41 -13.69 -1.62 -4.63
CA GLU A 41 -13.49 -2.42 -5.83
C GLU A 41 -13.69 -1.56 -7.09
N HIS A 42 -12.62 -1.40 -7.85
CA HIS A 42 -12.62 -0.63 -9.09
C HIS A 42 -11.48 -1.11 -9.99
N PRO A 43 -11.70 -1.30 -11.31
CA PRO A 43 -10.70 -1.89 -12.19
C PRO A 43 -9.31 -1.20 -12.17
N ALA A 44 -9.25 0.11 -11.95
CA ALA A 44 -7.99 0.83 -11.84
C ALA A 44 -7.26 0.53 -10.51
N LEU A 45 -8.00 0.50 -9.39
CA LEU A 45 -7.45 0.20 -8.07
C LEU A 45 -7.04 -1.27 -7.96
N ASP A 46 -7.83 -2.18 -8.54
CA ASP A 46 -7.51 -3.62 -8.61
C ASP A 46 -6.21 -3.86 -9.38
N LYS A 47 -6.01 -3.13 -10.50
CA LYS A 47 -4.74 -3.16 -11.24
C LYS A 47 -3.57 -2.59 -10.45
N THR A 48 -3.80 -1.56 -9.65
CA THR A 48 -2.79 -0.99 -8.75
C THR A 48 -2.36 -2.02 -7.71
N CYS A 49 -3.33 -2.66 -7.05
CA CYS A 49 -3.06 -3.74 -6.09
C CYS A 49 -2.31 -4.90 -6.75
N LYS A 50 -2.83 -5.36 -7.90
CA LYS A 50 -2.19 -6.46 -8.65
C LYS A 50 -0.76 -6.12 -9.06
N GLY A 51 -0.51 -4.90 -9.56
CA GLY A 51 0.83 -4.47 -9.97
C GLY A 51 1.82 -4.46 -8.80
N PHE A 52 1.39 -4.08 -7.61
CA PHE A 52 2.21 -4.15 -6.41
C PHE A 52 2.57 -5.60 -6.05
N VAL A 53 1.59 -6.50 -6.04
CA VAL A 53 1.81 -7.93 -5.73
C VAL A 53 2.69 -8.60 -6.78
N ASP A 54 2.48 -8.30 -8.06
CA ASP A 54 3.30 -8.82 -9.16
C ASP A 54 4.77 -8.37 -9.02
N ALA A 55 4.99 -7.08 -8.73
CA ALA A 55 6.35 -6.54 -8.54
C ALA A 55 7.07 -7.16 -7.32
N LEU A 56 6.34 -7.42 -6.23
CA LEU A 56 6.90 -8.16 -5.09
C LEU A 56 7.32 -9.58 -5.51
N ALA A 57 6.48 -10.27 -6.27
CA ALA A 57 6.78 -11.63 -6.73
C ALA A 57 7.99 -11.65 -7.68
N GLU A 58 8.10 -10.69 -8.60
CA GLU A 58 9.27 -10.52 -9.49
C GLU A 58 10.56 -10.24 -8.71
N ALA A 59 10.45 -9.51 -7.58
CA ALA A 59 11.55 -9.24 -6.66
C ALA A 59 11.87 -10.45 -5.73
N GLY A 60 11.14 -11.56 -5.85
CA GLY A 60 11.35 -12.77 -5.04
C GLY A 60 10.56 -12.83 -3.75
N TYR A 61 9.67 -11.84 -3.49
CA TYR A 61 8.76 -11.84 -2.35
C TYR A 61 7.43 -12.48 -2.75
N VAL A 62 7.20 -13.71 -2.32
CA VAL A 62 6.04 -14.51 -2.75
C VAL A 62 5.14 -14.78 -1.56
N ASP A 63 3.87 -14.42 -1.71
CA ASP A 63 2.85 -14.65 -0.68
C ASP A 63 2.73 -16.13 -0.32
N GLY A 64 2.63 -16.42 0.97
CA GLY A 64 2.61 -17.77 1.53
C GLY A 64 3.96 -18.48 1.55
N LYS A 65 5.06 -17.83 1.08
CA LYS A 65 6.42 -18.38 1.15
C LYS A 65 7.31 -17.59 2.11
N ASN A 66 7.63 -16.36 1.78
CA ASN A 66 8.52 -15.50 2.56
C ASN A 66 7.87 -14.19 2.98
N ILE A 67 6.69 -13.87 2.45
CA ILE A 67 5.81 -12.81 2.91
C ILE A 67 4.40 -13.37 3.20
N ALA A 68 3.61 -12.62 3.96
CA ALA A 68 2.19 -12.89 4.19
C ALA A 68 1.40 -11.62 3.88
N ILE A 69 0.54 -11.67 2.87
CA ILE A 69 -0.29 -10.55 2.45
C ILE A 69 -1.68 -10.68 3.09
N ASP A 70 -2.11 -9.64 3.82
CA ASP A 70 -3.48 -9.50 4.35
C ASP A 70 -4.18 -8.35 3.62
N MET A 71 -5.07 -8.69 2.68
CA MET A 71 -5.74 -7.73 1.80
C MET A 71 -7.18 -7.49 2.21
N HIS A 72 -7.56 -6.22 2.32
CA HIS A 72 -8.89 -5.76 2.69
C HIS A 72 -9.43 -4.69 1.75
N ASN A 73 -10.75 -4.70 1.54
CA ASN A 73 -11.47 -3.70 0.76
C ASN A 73 -12.50 -3.00 1.66
N ALA A 74 -12.49 -1.68 1.67
CA ALA A 74 -13.36 -0.87 2.51
C ALA A 74 -14.77 -0.64 1.92
N GLN A 75 -15.05 -1.13 0.71
CA GLN A 75 -16.34 -1.05 0.04
C GLN A 75 -16.85 0.40 -0.14
N GLY A 76 -15.92 1.37 -0.29
CA GLY A 76 -16.24 2.78 -0.46
C GLY A 76 -16.64 3.51 0.84
N ASP A 77 -16.56 2.83 1.99
CA ASP A 77 -16.94 3.38 3.29
C ASP A 77 -15.72 3.81 4.10
N GLN A 78 -15.71 5.07 4.55
CA GLN A 78 -14.61 5.62 5.34
C GLN A 78 -14.52 5.02 6.75
N GLY A 79 -15.64 4.60 7.35
CA GLY A 79 -15.66 3.90 8.63
C GLY A 79 -15.02 2.52 8.52
N ASN A 80 -15.27 1.83 7.40
CA ASN A 80 -14.57 0.58 7.10
C ASN A 80 -13.07 0.80 6.91
N CYS A 81 -12.64 1.91 6.27
CA CYS A 81 -11.22 2.25 6.18
C CYS A 81 -10.58 2.33 7.58
N VAL A 82 -11.23 3.00 8.53
CA VAL A 82 -10.74 3.11 9.91
C VAL A 82 -10.69 1.74 10.60
N THR A 83 -11.72 0.93 10.42
CA THR A 83 -11.80 -0.41 11.01
C THR A 83 -10.67 -1.32 10.48
N ILE A 84 -10.46 -1.33 9.17
CA ILE A 84 -9.40 -2.12 8.53
C ILE A 84 -8.02 -1.59 8.95
N ALA A 85 -7.82 -0.27 8.94
CA ALA A 85 -6.56 0.32 9.36
C ALA A 85 -6.20 -0.03 10.82
N ASN A 86 -7.18 -0.01 11.74
CA ASN A 86 -6.99 -0.48 13.11
C ASN A 86 -6.56 -1.96 13.16
N LYS A 87 -7.18 -2.82 12.34
CA LYS A 87 -6.81 -4.23 12.28
C LYS A 87 -5.34 -4.39 11.85
N LEU A 88 -4.94 -3.82 10.72
CA LEU A 88 -3.59 -3.94 10.17
C LEU A 88 -2.52 -3.42 11.15
N VAL A 89 -2.80 -2.29 11.82
CA VAL A 89 -1.89 -1.72 12.84
C VAL A 89 -1.79 -2.63 14.08
N ASN A 90 -2.92 -3.19 14.55
CA ASN A 90 -2.93 -4.10 15.70
C ASN A 90 -2.29 -5.46 15.41
N ASP A 91 -2.38 -5.95 14.17
CA ASP A 91 -1.73 -7.18 13.71
C ASP A 91 -0.21 -7.00 13.55
N LYS A 92 0.27 -5.75 13.71
CA LYS A 92 1.69 -5.37 13.62
C LYS A 92 2.29 -5.78 12.29
N ASP A 93 1.65 -5.33 11.22
CA ASP A 93 2.20 -5.49 9.89
C ASP A 93 3.54 -4.77 9.76
N ASP A 94 4.45 -5.33 8.99
CA ASP A 94 5.78 -4.77 8.78
C ASP A 94 5.75 -3.64 7.72
N LEU A 95 4.73 -3.65 6.84
CA LEU A 95 4.44 -2.65 5.81
C LEU A 95 2.93 -2.59 5.57
N ILE A 96 2.38 -1.40 5.33
CA ILE A 96 1.00 -1.26 4.87
C ILE A 96 1.00 -0.56 3.51
N PHE A 97 0.34 -1.19 2.51
CA PHE A 97 0.06 -0.59 1.21
C PHE A 97 -1.37 -0.06 1.19
N ALA A 98 -1.52 1.25 1.07
CA ALA A 98 -2.82 1.92 1.09
C ALA A 98 -3.15 2.47 -0.30
N ILE A 99 -4.29 2.06 -0.84
CA ILE A 99 -4.76 2.39 -2.19
C ILE A 99 -5.96 3.33 -2.08
N ALA A 100 -5.80 4.53 -2.59
CA ALA A 100 -6.67 5.71 -2.55
C ALA A 100 -6.52 6.57 -1.29
N THR A 101 -6.82 7.86 -1.43
CA THR A 101 -6.59 8.88 -0.40
C THR A 101 -7.29 8.58 0.94
N PRO A 102 -8.59 8.20 1.01
CA PRO A 102 -9.23 7.91 2.29
C PRO A 102 -8.61 6.72 3.02
N ALA A 103 -8.21 5.67 2.29
CA ALA A 103 -7.54 4.51 2.86
C ALA A 103 -6.17 4.89 3.44
N ALA A 104 -5.39 5.68 2.70
CA ALA A 104 -4.09 6.18 3.15
C ALA A 104 -4.21 7.06 4.40
N GLN A 105 -5.20 7.96 4.44
CA GLN A 105 -5.46 8.81 5.60
C GLN A 105 -5.85 8.00 6.84
N ALA A 106 -6.69 6.98 6.68
CA ALA A 106 -7.09 6.12 7.80
C ALA A 106 -5.88 5.44 8.46
N VAL A 107 -4.95 4.90 7.66
CA VAL A 107 -3.73 4.26 8.18
C VAL A 107 -2.77 5.29 8.78
N ALA A 108 -2.49 6.38 8.07
CA ALA A 108 -1.51 7.39 8.49
C ALA A 108 -1.91 8.12 9.79
N ASN A 109 -3.21 8.19 10.08
CA ASN A 109 -3.71 8.75 11.34
C ASN A 109 -3.48 7.82 12.55
N LEU A 110 -3.36 6.50 12.33
CA LEU A 110 -3.24 5.50 13.40
C LEU A 110 -1.82 5.12 13.73
N THR A 111 -0.89 5.20 12.78
CA THR A 111 0.51 4.82 13.02
C THR A 111 1.50 5.82 12.44
N LYS A 112 2.60 6.03 13.17
CA LYS A 112 3.78 6.79 12.70
C LYS A 112 5.02 5.90 12.60
N ASN A 113 4.89 4.61 12.92
CA ASN A 113 6.01 3.68 13.02
C ASN A 113 6.02 2.65 11.88
N ILE A 114 4.85 2.15 11.48
CA ILE A 114 4.75 1.20 10.37
C ILE A 114 4.95 1.97 9.07
N PRO A 115 5.86 1.57 8.18
CA PRO A 115 6.00 2.16 6.86
C PRO A 115 4.69 2.04 6.07
N ILE A 116 4.27 3.13 5.43
CA ILE A 116 3.07 3.18 4.61
C ILE A 116 3.47 3.52 3.18
N LEU A 117 3.20 2.60 2.26
CA LEU A 117 3.31 2.84 0.84
C LEU A 117 1.93 3.23 0.29
N ILE A 118 1.87 4.29 -0.51
CA ILE A 118 0.61 4.78 -1.08
C ILE A 118 0.62 4.73 -2.60
N SER A 119 -0.55 4.48 -3.17
CA SER A 119 -0.80 4.64 -4.60
C SER A 119 -2.26 5.05 -4.84
N ALA A 120 -2.56 5.58 -6.03
CA ALA A 120 -3.87 6.17 -6.33
C ALA A 120 -4.24 7.27 -5.32
N VAL A 121 -3.27 8.06 -4.92
CA VAL A 121 -3.42 9.24 -4.04
C VAL A 121 -3.10 10.48 -4.86
N THR A 122 -4.07 11.38 -4.99
CA THR A 122 -3.98 12.53 -5.87
C THR A 122 -2.86 13.48 -5.47
N ASP A 123 -2.88 13.96 -4.25
CA ASP A 123 -1.84 14.85 -3.73
C ASP A 123 -1.58 14.54 -2.25
N PRO A 124 -0.47 13.88 -1.94
CA PRO A 124 -0.13 13.47 -0.58
C PRO A 124 0.03 14.63 0.41
N GLU A 125 0.51 15.78 -0.06
CA GLU A 125 0.68 16.98 0.78
C GLU A 125 -0.67 17.58 1.17
N SER A 126 -1.57 17.83 0.22
CA SER A 126 -2.92 18.34 0.51
C SER A 126 -3.74 17.36 1.34
N ALA A 127 -3.50 16.06 1.18
CA ALA A 127 -4.10 15.01 1.99
C ALA A 127 -3.50 14.90 3.41
N LYS A 128 -2.48 15.71 3.75
CA LYS A 128 -1.76 15.72 5.03
C LYS A 128 -1.09 14.37 5.38
N LEU A 129 -0.69 13.63 4.37
CA LEU A 129 0.04 12.37 4.51
C LEU A 129 1.54 12.60 4.67
N VAL A 130 2.04 13.64 4.02
CA VAL A 130 3.45 14.04 4.00
C VAL A 130 3.57 15.53 4.30
N LYS A 131 4.79 16.01 4.65
CA LYS A 131 5.02 17.44 4.85
C LYS A 131 5.13 18.20 3.54
N SER A 132 5.78 17.62 2.55
CA SER A 132 5.76 18.04 1.15
C SER A 132 5.94 16.85 0.23
N ASN A 133 5.53 16.99 -1.03
CA ASN A 133 5.66 15.91 -2.00
C ASN A 133 7.12 15.60 -2.34
N GLU A 134 8.03 16.61 -2.30
CA GLU A 134 9.47 16.44 -2.54
C GLU A 134 10.17 15.86 -1.31
N LYS A 135 9.69 16.19 -0.11
CA LYS A 135 10.31 15.80 1.16
C LYS A 135 9.27 15.33 2.17
N PRO A 136 8.88 14.08 2.10
CA PRO A 136 7.78 13.53 2.90
C PRO A 136 7.92 13.73 4.41
N GLU A 137 9.10 13.45 4.99
CA GLU A 137 9.42 13.57 6.43
C GLU A 137 8.36 12.94 7.36
N THR A 138 7.73 11.86 6.89
CA THR A 138 6.78 11.01 7.63
C THR A 138 7.09 9.55 7.35
N ASN A 139 6.29 8.65 7.89
CA ASN A 139 6.36 7.22 7.57
C ASN A 139 5.60 6.85 6.27
N VAL A 140 5.19 7.83 5.47
CA VAL A 140 4.43 7.64 4.24
C VAL A 140 5.30 7.98 3.04
N THR A 141 5.28 7.13 2.01
CA THR A 141 5.88 7.38 0.69
C THR A 141 5.07 6.66 -0.38
N GLY A 142 5.28 7.01 -1.65
CA GLY A 142 4.59 6.32 -2.75
C GLY A 142 4.47 7.17 -4.00
N THR A 143 3.36 6.98 -4.73
CA THR A 143 3.12 7.62 -6.03
C THR A 143 1.86 8.46 -6.01
N SER A 144 1.91 9.62 -6.67
CA SER A 144 0.75 10.48 -6.94
C SER A 144 0.11 10.09 -8.27
N ASP A 145 -1.21 10.20 -8.35
CA ASP A 145 -2.00 10.08 -9.57
C ASP A 145 -2.62 11.42 -10.03
N LEU A 146 -2.09 12.53 -9.56
CA LEU A 146 -2.58 13.87 -9.91
C LEU A 146 -2.64 14.05 -11.42
N THR A 147 -3.84 14.31 -11.93
CA THR A 147 -4.08 14.55 -13.35
C THR A 147 -3.86 16.03 -13.71
N PRO A 148 -3.54 16.35 -14.97
CA PRO A 148 -3.33 17.72 -15.42
C PRO A 148 -4.66 18.47 -15.60
N VAL A 149 -5.37 18.77 -14.51
CA VAL A 149 -6.73 19.34 -14.48
C VAL A 149 -6.86 20.61 -15.36
N ALA A 150 -5.88 21.51 -15.28
CA ALA A 150 -5.91 22.73 -16.10
C ALA A 150 -5.89 22.42 -17.60
N GLN A 151 -5.13 21.42 -18.04
CA GLN A 151 -5.09 20.98 -19.44
C GLN A 151 -6.40 20.31 -19.85
N GLN A 152 -7.07 19.61 -18.93
CA GLN A 152 -8.37 18.99 -19.19
C GLN A 152 -9.45 20.06 -19.44
N ILE A 153 -9.50 21.12 -18.64
CA ILE A 153 -10.42 22.26 -18.87
C ILE A 153 -10.11 22.97 -20.17
N LYS A 154 -8.83 23.20 -20.48
CA LYS A 154 -8.40 23.76 -21.77
C LYS A 154 -8.81 22.87 -22.96
N LEU A 155 -8.70 21.55 -22.81
CA LEU A 155 -9.15 20.60 -23.83
C LEU A 155 -10.67 20.66 -24.01
N LEU A 156 -11.44 20.74 -22.92
CA LEU A 156 -12.89 20.93 -22.96
C LEU A 156 -13.25 22.15 -23.82
N LYS A 157 -12.58 23.28 -23.57
CA LYS A 157 -12.82 24.52 -24.34
C LYS A 157 -12.48 24.36 -25.84
N LYS A 158 -11.46 23.57 -26.16
CA LYS A 158 -11.12 23.26 -27.59
C LYS A 158 -12.19 22.38 -28.26
N ILE A 159 -12.73 21.38 -27.52
CA ILE A 159 -13.74 20.45 -28.05
C ILE A 159 -15.10 21.17 -28.19
N VAL A 160 -15.42 22.04 -27.22
CA VAL A 160 -16.68 22.81 -27.19
C VAL A 160 -16.37 24.31 -27.09
N PRO A 161 -15.96 24.97 -28.20
CA PRO A 161 -15.56 26.39 -28.18
C PRO A 161 -16.66 27.34 -27.71
N SER A 162 -17.93 26.97 -27.92
CA SER A 162 -19.10 27.74 -27.51
C SER A 162 -19.44 27.59 -26.01
N ALA A 163 -18.76 26.71 -25.26
CA ALA A 163 -19.00 26.53 -23.85
C ALA A 163 -18.76 27.84 -23.10
N LYS A 164 -19.72 28.23 -22.26
CA LYS A 164 -19.64 29.39 -21.36
C LYS A 164 -19.72 28.98 -19.92
N LYS A 165 -20.28 27.80 -19.65
CA LYS A 165 -20.53 27.31 -18.29
C LYS A 165 -20.26 25.81 -18.20
N VAL A 166 -19.65 25.37 -17.09
CA VAL A 166 -19.26 23.97 -16.82
C VAL A 166 -19.85 23.53 -15.47
N GLY A 167 -20.45 22.34 -15.45
CA GLY A 167 -20.81 21.67 -14.21
C GLY A 167 -19.59 20.94 -13.64
N LEU A 168 -19.24 21.20 -12.38
CA LEU A 168 -18.14 20.55 -11.68
C LEU A 168 -18.71 19.66 -10.58
N MET A 169 -18.67 18.33 -10.82
CA MET A 169 -19.17 17.35 -9.84
C MET A 169 -18.00 16.74 -9.07
N TYR A 170 -18.14 16.67 -7.75
CA TYR A 170 -17.11 16.15 -6.86
C TYR A 170 -17.69 15.53 -5.59
N CYS A 171 -16.88 14.74 -4.87
CA CYS A 171 -17.23 14.19 -3.57
C CYS A 171 -16.74 15.15 -2.46
N SER A 172 -17.69 15.80 -1.75
CA SER A 172 -17.36 16.79 -0.72
C SER A 172 -16.77 16.18 0.56
N SER A 173 -16.85 14.87 0.73
CA SER A 173 -16.26 14.16 1.89
C SER A 173 -14.84 13.65 1.63
N GLU A 174 -14.29 13.83 0.42
CA GLU A 174 -12.96 13.35 0.04
C GLU A 174 -12.00 14.51 -0.25
N GLN A 175 -10.87 14.52 0.46
CA GLN A 175 -9.87 15.60 0.35
C GLN A 175 -9.28 15.71 -1.06
N ASN A 176 -8.98 14.58 -1.71
CA ASN A 176 -8.52 14.54 -3.09
C ASN A 176 -9.53 15.15 -4.07
N SER A 177 -10.80 14.92 -3.86
CA SER A 177 -11.87 15.47 -4.71
C SER A 177 -11.99 16.98 -4.52
N ILE A 178 -11.92 17.48 -3.27
CA ILE A 178 -11.89 18.90 -2.95
C ILE A 178 -10.66 19.59 -3.57
N PHE A 179 -9.50 18.94 -3.51
CA PHE A 179 -8.27 19.47 -4.12
C PHE A 179 -8.41 19.63 -5.63
N GLN A 180 -8.86 18.60 -6.34
CA GLN A 180 -9.03 18.63 -7.79
C GLN A 180 -10.10 19.63 -8.24
N ILE A 181 -11.22 19.75 -7.51
CA ILE A 181 -12.26 20.70 -7.86
C ILE A 181 -11.77 22.15 -7.76
N ASN A 182 -10.92 22.46 -6.79
CA ASN A 182 -10.31 23.77 -6.66
C ASN A 182 -9.38 24.09 -7.84
N LEU A 183 -8.59 23.12 -8.30
CA LEU A 183 -7.78 23.26 -9.51
C LEU A 183 -8.67 23.50 -10.75
N ALA A 184 -9.79 22.79 -10.86
CA ALA A 184 -10.73 22.97 -11.96
C ALA A 184 -11.39 24.35 -11.95
N LYS A 185 -11.76 24.87 -10.77
CA LYS A 185 -12.30 26.24 -10.63
C LYS A 185 -11.32 27.31 -11.11
N GLU A 186 -10.06 27.20 -10.73
CA GLU A 186 -9.01 28.13 -11.17
C GLU A 186 -8.77 28.00 -12.70
N ALA A 187 -8.78 26.78 -13.22
CA ALA A 187 -8.66 26.57 -14.66
C ALA A 187 -9.87 27.14 -15.45
N CYS A 188 -11.09 27.01 -14.93
CA CYS A 188 -12.27 27.62 -15.54
C CYS A 188 -12.15 29.15 -15.62
N LYS A 189 -11.69 29.81 -14.57
CA LYS A 189 -11.43 31.26 -14.58
C LYS A 189 -10.43 31.67 -15.67
N THR A 190 -9.36 30.88 -15.84
CA THR A 190 -8.33 31.13 -16.84
C THR A 190 -8.84 30.99 -18.28
N GLU A 191 -9.84 30.13 -18.50
CA GLU A 191 -10.43 29.87 -19.82
C GLU A 191 -11.75 30.62 -20.04
N ASP A 192 -12.06 31.64 -19.23
CA ASP A 192 -13.31 32.44 -19.30
C ASP A 192 -14.57 31.57 -19.28
N LEU A 193 -14.59 30.57 -18.35
CA LEU A 193 -15.72 29.68 -18.12
C LEU A 193 -16.36 29.97 -16.77
N GLU A 194 -17.67 30.16 -16.76
CA GLU A 194 -18.45 30.06 -15.52
C GLU A 194 -18.51 28.60 -15.06
N PHE A 195 -18.65 28.37 -13.76
CA PHE A 195 -18.84 27.02 -13.22
C PHE A 195 -19.97 26.98 -12.18
N VAL A 196 -20.53 25.80 -12.02
CA VAL A 196 -21.50 25.46 -10.94
C VAL A 196 -21.05 24.14 -10.31
N GLU A 197 -21.34 24.01 -9.01
CA GLU A 197 -21.04 22.83 -8.18
C GLU A 197 -22.34 22.08 -7.86
#